data_b3d3bf9c16e34df066427f330e9be4dc
#
_entry.id   b3d3bf9c16e34df066427f330e9be4dc
#
_cell.length_a   1.000
_cell.length_b   1.000
_cell.length_c   1.000
_cell.angle_alpha   90.00
_cell.angle_beta   90.00
_cell.angle_gamma   90.00
#
_symmetry.space_group_name_H-M   'P 1'
#
loop_
_entity.id
_entity.type
_entity.pdbx_description
1 polymer ?
#
loop_
_entity_poly.entity_id
_entity_poly.type
_entity_poly.pdbx_seq_one_letter_code
_entity_poly.pdbx_strand_id
1 'polypeptide(L)'
;MSKPTAVLFCPGRGSYTKDELGFVGRTLRPGPVTDALNACDDWRRSQNRPLLREIDGAERFRPGLHLDGENAAELIYFGTMAQLEHLRERYQIVAVAGNSLGWYTALPASGALDPTSGWRLVATMAALQKQVKGGQLLTTVVDEDWQPNAQLQVAVMAVLDALQDRGADTFCDYSIRLGGHEVLAGTEAAMTELLTHLPKVKVGDREFPFRLAGHGPFHTKLCTAVSEQATQMLADLPMRAPACHLIDGFGNVHSPWSADPQELLRYTTTQQVLETFDFSACVRTAMREFQPDVLLCAGPGGSLRAPVGHCVLREGWRGLHDKQALFGSGLVVTD
;
A
#
# COMPACT_ATOMS: atom_id res chain seq x y z
N MET A 1 22.15 -23.96 5.85
CA MET A 1 22.42 -22.61 5.31
C MET A 1 21.47 -21.66 6.02
N SER A 2 21.91 -20.42 6.29
CA SER A 2 21.02 -19.37 6.81
C SER A 2 19.99 -19.01 5.75
N LYS A 3 18.77 -18.59 6.18
CA LYS A 3 17.75 -18.08 5.26
C LYS A 3 18.26 -16.78 4.63
N PRO A 4 17.95 -16.51 3.36
CA PRO A 4 18.24 -15.22 2.75
C PRO A 4 17.50 -14.10 3.50
N THR A 5 18.17 -12.96 3.66
CA THR A 5 17.59 -11.76 4.27
C THR A 5 16.62 -11.09 3.30
N ALA A 6 15.49 -10.60 3.83
CA ALA A 6 14.49 -9.93 3.03
C ALA A 6 13.93 -8.68 3.71
N VAL A 7 13.64 -7.65 2.92
CA VAL A 7 12.71 -6.59 3.30
C VAL A 7 11.37 -6.89 2.66
N LEU A 8 10.33 -6.93 3.50
CA LEU A 8 8.96 -7.23 3.08
C LEU A 8 8.21 -5.93 2.76
N PHE A 9 7.55 -5.90 1.61
CA PHE A 9 6.64 -4.82 1.22
C PHE A 9 5.20 -5.31 1.20
N CYS A 10 4.36 -4.77 2.09
CA CYS A 10 2.94 -5.07 2.15
C CYS A 10 2.17 -4.23 1.11
N PRO A 11 1.29 -4.84 0.30
CA PRO A 11 0.61 -4.15 -0.78
C PRO A 11 -0.49 -3.20 -0.30
N GLY A 12 -0.78 -2.19 -1.12
CA GLY A 12 -1.91 -1.29 -0.97
C GLY A 12 -3.17 -1.76 -1.68
N ARG A 13 -4.19 -0.90 -1.71
CA ARG A 13 -5.42 -1.15 -2.46
C ARG A 13 -5.13 -1.43 -3.94
N GLY A 14 -6.00 -2.23 -4.56
CA GLY A 14 -5.86 -2.66 -5.96
C GLY A 14 -5.01 -3.91 -6.16
N SER A 15 -4.47 -4.51 -5.10
CA SER A 15 -3.70 -5.75 -5.20
C SER A 15 -4.56 -7.02 -5.22
N TYR A 16 -5.79 -6.98 -4.73
CA TYR A 16 -6.74 -8.09 -4.83
C TYR A 16 -7.63 -7.91 -6.07
N THR A 17 -7.44 -8.74 -7.07
CA THR A 17 -8.17 -8.74 -8.35
C THR A 17 -8.89 -10.07 -8.58
N LYS A 18 -9.37 -10.29 -9.79
CA LYS A 18 -9.99 -11.57 -10.17
C LYS A 18 -9.04 -12.77 -10.06
N ASP A 19 -7.75 -12.53 -10.23
CA ASP A 19 -6.73 -13.59 -10.23
C ASP A 19 -6.38 -14.04 -8.81
N GLU A 20 -6.68 -13.19 -7.80
CA GLU A 20 -6.48 -13.47 -6.38
C GLU A 20 -7.71 -14.10 -5.70
N LEU A 21 -8.79 -14.34 -6.43
CA LEU A 21 -10.00 -14.96 -5.85
C LEU A 21 -9.67 -16.30 -5.17
N GLY A 22 -10.06 -16.44 -3.89
CA GLY A 22 -9.73 -17.58 -3.05
C GLY A 22 -8.31 -17.55 -2.44
N PHE A 23 -7.57 -16.44 -2.59
CA PHE A 23 -6.18 -16.33 -2.10
C PHE A 23 -6.08 -16.51 -0.58
N VAL A 24 -6.97 -15.86 0.19
CA VAL A 24 -6.98 -15.97 1.65
C VAL A 24 -7.18 -17.43 2.07
N GLY A 25 -8.23 -18.08 1.54
CA GLY A 25 -8.56 -19.46 1.88
C GLY A 25 -7.45 -20.47 1.54
N ARG A 26 -6.76 -20.26 0.40
CA ARG A 26 -5.65 -21.14 -0.01
C ARG A 26 -4.37 -20.97 0.80
N THR A 27 -4.18 -19.79 1.38
CA THR A 27 -2.91 -19.42 2.04
C THR A 27 -2.99 -19.53 3.56
N LEU A 28 -4.19 -19.42 4.12
CA LEU A 28 -4.44 -19.40 5.56
C LEU A 28 -4.04 -20.71 6.24
N ARG A 29 -3.37 -20.59 7.39
CA ARG A 29 -3.02 -21.71 8.27
C ARG A 29 -3.65 -21.52 9.66
N PRO A 30 -3.88 -22.61 10.45
CA PRO A 30 -4.30 -22.47 11.84
C PRO A 30 -3.30 -21.62 12.65
N GLY A 31 -3.80 -20.62 13.37
CA GLY A 31 -2.97 -19.72 14.17
C GLY A 31 -3.62 -18.36 14.39
N PRO A 32 -2.86 -17.37 14.91
CA PRO A 32 -3.39 -16.06 15.27
C PRO A 32 -4.08 -15.29 14.14
N VAL A 33 -3.64 -15.49 12.89
CA VAL A 33 -4.29 -14.86 11.71
C VAL A 33 -5.66 -15.49 11.44
N THR A 34 -5.78 -16.82 11.63
CA THR A 34 -7.07 -17.52 11.54
C THR A 34 -8.03 -17.06 12.64
N ASP A 35 -7.53 -16.87 13.86
CA ASP A 35 -8.35 -16.38 14.98
C ASP A 35 -8.84 -14.95 14.72
N ALA A 36 -7.99 -14.08 14.18
CA ALA A 36 -8.38 -12.74 13.77
C ALA A 36 -9.43 -12.75 12.64
N LEU A 37 -9.31 -13.65 11.66
CA LEU A 37 -10.30 -13.81 10.59
C LEU A 37 -11.63 -14.36 11.12
N ASN A 38 -11.61 -15.25 12.11
CA ASN A 38 -12.82 -15.72 12.79
C ASN A 38 -13.54 -14.54 13.50
N ALA A 39 -12.78 -13.71 14.24
CA ALA A 39 -13.32 -12.50 14.88
C ALA A 39 -13.89 -11.51 13.86
N CYS A 40 -13.23 -11.33 12.72
CA CYS A 40 -13.74 -10.52 11.60
C CYS A 40 -15.08 -11.08 11.09
N ASP A 41 -15.16 -12.36 10.78
CA ASP A 41 -16.38 -13.00 10.26
C ASP A 41 -17.52 -12.96 11.29
N ASP A 42 -17.25 -13.15 12.58
CA ASP A 42 -18.24 -13.02 13.65
C ASP A 42 -18.78 -11.59 13.77
N TRP A 43 -17.89 -10.60 13.72
CA TRP A 43 -18.30 -9.20 13.68
C TRP A 43 -19.14 -8.89 12.43
N ARG A 44 -18.70 -9.32 11.24
CA ARG A 44 -19.44 -9.11 9.98
C ARG A 44 -20.84 -9.73 10.04
N ARG A 45 -20.96 -10.95 10.60
CA ARG A 45 -22.25 -11.62 10.84
C ARG A 45 -23.16 -10.79 11.75
N SER A 46 -22.61 -10.23 12.84
CA SER A 46 -23.38 -9.36 13.76
C SER A 46 -23.90 -8.09 13.09
N GLN A 47 -23.23 -7.64 12.02
CA GLN A 47 -23.62 -6.47 11.21
C GLN A 47 -24.44 -6.83 9.96
N ASN A 48 -24.91 -8.09 9.83
CA ASN A 48 -25.59 -8.60 8.64
C ASN A 48 -24.80 -8.38 7.33
N ARG A 49 -23.49 -8.50 7.38
CA ARG A 49 -22.58 -8.38 6.22
C ARG A 49 -22.16 -9.77 5.74
N PRO A 50 -21.86 -9.97 4.45
CA PRO A 50 -21.27 -11.21 3.95
C PRO A 50 -19.96 -11.51 4.68
N LEU A 51 -19.70 -12.76 5.01
CA LEU A 51 -18.44 -13.17 5.64
C LEU A 51 -17.26 -12.94 4.69
N LEU A 52 -16.11 -12.59 5.22
CA LEU A 52 -14.93 -12.35 4.37
C LEU A 52 -14.50 -13.63 3.63
N ARG A 53 -14.62 -14.80 4.29
CA ARG A 53 -14.39 -16.09 3.66
C ARG A 53 -15.34 -16.40 2.50
N GLU A 54 -16.61 -15.96 2.59
CA GLU A 54 -17.59 -16.11 1.50
C GLU A 54 -17.26 -15.19 0.32
N ILE A 55 -16.74 -13.99 0.61
CA ILE A 55 -16.29 -13.06 -0.43
C ILE A 55 -15.05 -13.62 -1.12
N ASP A 56 -14.03 -14.04 -0.38
CA ASP A 56 -12.81 -14.62 -0.94
C ASP A 56 -13.09 -15.90 -1.73
N GLY A 57 -13.95 -16.79 -1.20
CA GLY A 57 -14.29 -18.09 -1.80
C GLY A 57 -15.41 -18.04 -2.83
N ALA A 58 -15.84 -16.87 -3.31
CA ALA A 58 -16.91 -16.75 -4.29
C ALA A 58 -16.54 -17.43 -5.63
N GLU A 59 -17.49 -18.06 -6.29
CA GLU A 59 -17.27 -18.73 -7.58
C GLU A 59 -16.76 -17.80 -8.70
N ARG A 60 -17.07 -16.50 -8.60
CA ARG A 60 -16.64 -15.49 -9.58
C ARG A 60 -16.40 -14.15 -8.93
N PHE A 61 -15.44 -13.42 -9.49
CA PHE A 61 -15.15 -12.06 -9.09
C PHE A 61 -16.28 -11.10 -9.48
N ARG A 62 -16.77 -10.32 -8.52
CA ARG A 62 -17.81 -9.30 -8.69
C ARG A 62 -17.21 -7.95 -8.26
N PRO A 63 -16.93 -7.01 -9.19
CA PRO A 63 -16.29 -5.74 -8.87
C PRO A 63 -16.99 -4.97 -7.74
N GLY A 64 -18.33 -4.86 -7.77
CA GLY A 64 -19.08 -4.16 -6.73
C GLY A 64 -19.00 -4.78 -5.32
N LEU A 65 -18.55 -6.03 -5.21
CA LEU A 65 -18.35 -6.71 -3.93
C LEU A 65 -16.87 -6.72 -3.53
N HIS A 66 -15.99 -7.18 -4.42
CA HIS A 66 -14.58 -7.41 -4.09
C HIS A 66 -13.73 -6.13 -4.11
N LEU A 67 -14.16 -5.10 -4.87
CA LEU A 67 -13.49 -3.79 -4.90
C LEU A 67 -14.17 -2.75 -3.99
N ASP A 68 -15.25 -3.12 -3.27
CA ASP A 68 -15.76 -2.27 -2.19
C ASP A 68 -14.64 -1.99 -1.20
N GLY A 69 -14.49 -0.73 -0.81
CA GLY A 69 -13.30 -0.27 -0.07
C GLY A 69 -13.03 -1.01 1.23
N GLU A 70 -14.08 -1.42 1.95
CA GLU A 70 -13.95 -2.18 3.20
C GLU A 70 -13.60 -3.64 2.91
N ASN A 71 -14.31 -4.29 1.97
CA ASN A 71 -14.05 -5.67 1.62
C ASN A 71 -12.66 -5.87 1.02
N ALA A 72 -12.26 -4.99 0.09
CA ALA A 72 -10.93 -5.03 -0.51
C ALA A 72 -9.81 -4.86 0.53
N ALA A 73 -9.98 -3.92 1.47
CA ALA A 73 -8.99 -3.67 2.51
C ALA A 73 -8.78 -4.89 3.41
N GLU A 74 -9.86 -5.53 3.84
CA GLU A 74 -9.79 -6.73 4.70
C GLU A 74 -9.24 -7.95 3.92
N LEU A 75 -9.64 -8.16 2.65
CA LEU A 75 -9.11 -9.23 1.80
C LEU A 75 -7.58 -9.09 1.60
N ILE A 76 -7.10 -7.88 1.34
CA ILE A 76 -5.67 -7.60 1.18
C ILE A 76 -4.94 -7.84 2.50
N TYR A 77 -5.48 -7.35 3.61
CA TYR A 77 -4.91 -7.52 4.93
C TYR A 77 -4.74 -9.00 5.28
N PHE A 78 -5.82 -9.78 5.24
CA PHE A 78 -5.76 -11.20 5.61
C PHE A 78 -4.95 -12.02 4.62
N GLY A 79 -5.00 -11.72 3.33
CA GLY A 79 -4.17 -12.37 2.33
C GLY A 79 -2.68 -12.16 2.60
N THR A 80 -2.27 -10.92 2.87
CA THR A 80 -0.87 -10.60 3.19
C THR A 80 -0.42 -11.27 4.49
N MET A 81 -1.23 -11.21 5.54
CA MET A 81 -0.89 -11.81 6.84
C MET A 81 -0.82 -13.34 6.77
N ALA A 82 -1.72 -13.98 6.02
CA ALA A 82 -1.68 -15.43 5.81
C ALA A 82 -0.42 -15.85 5.03
N GLN A 83 -0.05 -15.10 3.99
CA GLN A 83 1.17 -15.38 3.22
C GLN A 83 2.44 -15.16 4.04
N LEU A 84 2.46 -14.17 4.93
CA LEU A 84 3.63 -13.87 5.77
C LEU A 84 4.13 -15.08 6.57
N GLU A 85 3.24 -15.96 7.03
CA GLU A 85 3.63 -17.18 7.75
C GLU A 85 4.49 -18.09 6.86
N HIS A 86 4.13 -18.26 5.58
CA HIS A 86 4.90 -19.03 4.60
C HIS A 86 6.23 -18.35 4.24
N LEU A 87 6.21 -17.01 4.10
CA LEU A 87 7.41 -16.25 3.77
C LEU A 87 8.48 -16.32 4.86
N ARG A 88 8.09 -16.31 6.14
CA ARG A 88 8.99 -16.47 7.28
C ARG A 88 9.67 -17.84 7.35
N GLU A 89 9.10 -18.86 6.74
CA GLU A 89 9.76 -20.16 6.62
C GLU A 89 10.94 -20.12 5.65
N ARG A 90 10.86 -19.27 4.61
CA ARG A 90 11.84 -19.17 3.51
C ARG A 90 12.85 -18.06 3.70
N TYR A 91 12.45 -16.95 4.31
CA TYR A 91 13.23 -15.73 4.43
C TYR A 91 13.41 -15.29 5.88
N GLN A 92 14.54 -14.64 6.15
CA GLN A 92 14.74 -13.86 7.37
C GLN A 92 14.26 -12.42 7.08
N ILE A 93 13.06 -12.06 7.55
CA ILE A 93 12.53 -10.71 7.38
C ILE A 93 13.26 -9.77 8.35
N VAL A 94 14.09 -8.87 7.81
CA VAL A 94 14.88 -7.91 8.60
C VAL A 94 14.19 -6.58 8.77
N ALA A 95 13.34 -6.20 7.81
CA ALA A 95 12.49 -5.02 7.89
C ALA A 95 11.19 -5.23 7.12
N VAL A 96 10.18 -4.46 7.50
CA VAL A 96 8.85 -4.43 6.85
C VAL A 96 8.52 -3.00 6.46
N ALA A 97 7.97 -2.81 5.28
CA ALA A 97 7.35 -1.58 4.82
C ALA A 97 5.99 -1.89 4.20
N GLY A 98 5.20 -0.88 3.92
CA GLY A 98 3.93 -1.05 3.23
C GLY A 98 3.62 0.13 2.32
N ASN A 99 2.79 -0.07 1.31
CA ASN A 99 2.28 1.01 0.48
C ASN A 99 0.86 1.38 0.92
N SER A 100 0.66 2.61 1.42
CA SER A 100 -0.68 3.10 1.78
C SER A 100 -1.39 2.18 2.79
N LEU A 101 -2.47 1.47 2.40
CA LEU A 101 -3.11 0.42 3.21
C LEU A 101 -2.09 -0.60 3.74
N GLY A 102 -1.05 -0.89 2.95
CA GLY A 102 0.03 -1.79 3.34
C GLY A 102 0.77 -1.37 4.61
N TRP A 103 0.78 -0.08 4.96
CA TRP A 103 1.30 0.37 6.25
C TRP A 103 0.54 -0.24 7.43
N TYR A 104 -0.80 -0.26 7.35
CA TYR A 104 -1.62 -0.87 8.42
C TYR A 104 -1.36 -2.37 8.55
N THR A 105 -1.03 -3.05 7.45
CA THR A 105 -0.62 -4.45 7.46
C THR A 105 0.84 -4.62 7.95
N ALA A 106 1.72 -3.67 7.64
CA ALA A 106 3.12 -3.71 8.08
C ALA A 106 3.26 -3.65 9.61
N LEU A 107 2.34 -2.99 10.32
CA LEU A 107 2.33 -2.94 11.78
C LEU A 107 2.22 -4.34 12.42
N PRO A 108 1.21 -5.18 12.15
CA PRO A 108 1.20 -6.55 12.66
C PRO A 108 2.27 -7.44 12.00
N ALA A 109 2.61 -7.21 10.74
CA ALA A 109 3.68 -7.96 10.08
C ALA A 109 5.05 -7.75 10.74
N SER A 110 5.32 -6.58 11.29
CA SER A 110 6.52 -6.29 12.08
C SER A 110 6.40 -6.67 13.56
N GLY A 111 5.21 -7.05 14.04
CA GLY A 111 4.92 -7.35 15.44
C GLY A 111 4.56 -6.12 16.29
N ALA A 112 4.36 -4.94 15.69
CA ALA A 112 3.92 -3.75 16.40
C ALA A 112 2.45 -3.82 16.86
N LEU A 113 1.65 -4.68 16.23
CA LEU A 113 0.29 -5.06 16.64
C LEU A 113 0.13 -6.58 16.59
N ASP A 114 -0.87 -7.11 17.29
CA ASP A 114 -1.37 -8.45 17.01
C ASP A 114 -2.31 -8.46 15.78
N PRO A 115 -2.58 -9.63 15.17
CA PRO A 115 -3.40 -9.69 13.96
C PRO A 115 -4.84 -9.19 14.13
N THR A 116 -5.45 -9.35 15.31
CA THR A 116 -6.82 -8.86 15.57
C THR A 116 -6.86 -7.35 15.67
N SER A 117 -5.90 -6.76 16.36
CA SER A 117 -5.75 -5.30 16.47
C SER A 117 -5.39 -4.68 15.11
N GLY A 118 -4.57 -5.35 14.30
CA GLY A 118 -4.27 -4.94 12.93
C GLY A 118 -5.52 -4.96 12.03
N TRP A 119 -6.35 -6.00 12.12
CA TRP A 119 -7.63 -6.02 11.42
C TRP A 119 -8.56 -4.88 11.88
N ARG A 120 -8.69 -4.63 13.19
CA ARG A 120 -9.48 -3.52 13.73
C ARG A 120 -9.03 -2.17 13.14
N LEU A 121 -7.72 -1.93 13.06
CA LEU A 121 -7.16 -0.75 12.40
C LEU A 121 -7.60 -0.66 10.95
N VAL A 122 -7.40 -1.72 10.15
CA VAL A 122 -7.77 -1.75 8.73
C VAL A 122 -9.26 -1.51 8.51
N ALA A 123 -10.12 -2.20 9.27
CA ALA A 123 -11.57 -2.07 9.17
C ALA A 123 -12.04 -0.65 9.52
N THR A 124 -11.50 -0.06 10.61
CA THR A 124 -11.84 1.31 11.04
C THR A 124 -11.42 2.32 9.97
N MET A 125 -10.18 2.24 9.47
CA MET A 125 -9.68 3.16 8.45
C MET A 125 -10.44 3.04 7.13
N ALA A 126 -10.79 1.81 6.71
CA ALA A 126 -11.55 1.60 5.49
C ALA A 126 -12.96 2.19 5.58
N ALA A 127 -13.62 2.04 6.73
CA ALA A 127 -14.95 2.61 6.97
C ALA A 127 -14.95 4.15 6.98
N LEU A 128 -13.96 4.77 7.66
CA LEU A 128 -13.81 6.22 7.71
C LEU A 128 -13.49 6.81 6.33
N GLN A 129 -12.60 6.19 5.58
CA GLN A 129 -12.18 6.66 4.26
C GLN A 129 -13.30 6.62 3.21
N LYS A 130 -14.32 5.78 3.38
CA LYS A 130 -15.47 5.70 2.48
C LYS A 130 -16.32 6.97 2.46
N GLN A 131 -16.20 7.80 3.48
CA GLN A 131 -17.00 9.03 3.64
C GLN A 131 -16.40 10.24 2.92
N VAL A 132 -15.15 10.17 2.46
CA VAL A 132 -14.45 11.31 1.87
C VAL A 132 -14.76 11.42 0.38
N LYS A 133 -15.20 12.62 -0.03
CA LYS A 133 -15.45 12.93 -1.45
C LYS A 133 -14.17 13.32 -2.17
N GLY A 134 -14.06 12.92 -3.43
CA GLY A 134 -12.89 13.14 -4.27
C GLY A 134 -12.36 11.82 -4.81
N GLY A 135 -11.11 11.80 -5.26
CA GLY A 135 -10.56 10.60 -5.86
C GLY A 135 -9.04 10.57 -5.92
N GLN A 136 -8.57 9.45 -6.43
CA GLN A 136 -7.17 9.25 -6.82
C GLN A 136 -7.10 8.82 -8.28
N LEU A 137 -6.03 9.19 -8.94
CA LEU A 137 -5.64 8.67 -10.24
C LEU A 137 -4.16 8.25 -10.24
N LEU A 138 -3.84 7.32 -11.11
CA LEU A 138 -2.48 6.85 -11.34
C LEU A 138 -1.98 7.41 -12.67
N THR A 139 -0.80 8.04 -12.63
CA THR A 139 -0.02 8.42 -13.83
C THR A 139 1.37 7.79 -13.76
N THR A 140 2.13 7.91 -14.86
CA THR A 140 3.49 7.38 -14.93
C THR A 140 4.48 8.44 -15.35
N VAL A 141 5.69 8.33 -14.83
CA VAL A 141 6.83 9.20 -15.14
C VAL A 141 8.06 8.39 -15.59
N VAL A 142 7.82 7.16 -16.06
CA VAL A 142 8.81 6.29 -16.67
C VAL A 142 8.38 5.89 -18.07
N ASP A 143 9.35 5.47 -18.89
CA ASP A 143 9.13 4.89 -20.21
C ASP A 143 8.87 3.37 -20.14
N GLU A 144 8.81 2.70 -21.32
CA GLU A 144 8.59 1.26 -21.44
C GLU A 144 9.72 0.41 -20.84
N ASP A 145 10.94 0.95 -20.80
CA ASP A 145 12.13 0.32 -20.22
C ASP A 145 12.30 0.63 -18.73
N TRP A 146 11.27 1.25 -18.13
CA TRP A 146 11.24 1.66 -16.71
C TRP A 146 12.28 2.73 -16.35
N GLN A 147 12.78 3.47 -17.36
CA GLN A 147 13.69 4.58 -17.11
C GLN A 147 12.93 5.87 -16.80
N PRO A 148 13.46 6.72 -15.90
CA PRO A 148 12.83 8.00 -15.57
C PRO A 148 12.68 8.90 -16.81
N ASN A 149 11.49 9.46 -16.99
CA ASN A 149 11.19 10.41 -18.07
C ASN A 149 10.99 11.82 -17.50
N ALA A 150 12.02 12.66 -17.62
CA ALA A 150 12.02 14.01 -17.07
C ALA A 150 10.93 14.91 -17.70
N GLN A 151 10.58 14.69 -18.95
CA GLN A 151 9.53 15.49 -19.63
C GLN A 151 8.16 15.17 -19.03
N LEU A 152 7.86 13.91 -18.75
CA LEU A 152 6.63 13.50 -18.06
C LEU A 152 6.58 14.05 -16.64
N GLN A 153 7.71 14.02 -15.90
CA GLN A 153 7.77 14.60 -14.55
C GLN A 153 7.43 16.09 -14.56
N VAL A 154 8.07 16.87 -15.44
CA VAL A 154 7.83 18.32 -15.57
C VAL A 154 6.38 18.59 -15.96
N ALA A 155 5.82 17.80 -16.89
CA ALA A 155 4.44 17.97 -17.32
C ALA A 155 3.43 17.69 -16.19
N VAL A 156 3.66 16.65 -15.39
CA VAL A 156 2.81 16.34 -14.21
C VAL A 156 2.87 17.48 -13.20
N MET A 157 4.06 17.99 -12.87
CA MET A 157 4.26 19.11 -11.95
C MET A 157 3.52 20.36 -12.43
N ALA A 158 3.69 20.72 -13.71
CA ALA A 158 3.06 21.92 -14.29
C ALA A 158 1.52 21.85 -14.24
N VAL A 159 0.93 20.67 -14.44
CA VAL A 159 -0.52 20.48 -14.33
C VAL A 159 -0.99 20.64 -12.88
N LEU A 160 -0.25 20.07 -11.91
CA LEU A 160 -0.57 20.22 -10.48
C LEU A 160 -0.50 21.69 -10.05
N ASP A 161 0.60 22.38 -10.37
CA ASP A 161 0.79 23.80 -10.03
C ASP A 161 -0.34 24.66 -10.59
N ALA A 162 -0.68 24.47 -11.87
CA ALA A 162 -1.75 25.21 -12.53
C ALA A 162 -3.13 24.96 -11.90
N LEU A 163 -3.40 23.78 -11.34
CA LEU A 163 -4.66 23.48 -10.66
C LEU A 163 -4.69 24.05 -9.24
N GLN A 164 -3.57 23.99 -8.51
CA GLN A 164 -3.46 24.58 -7.18
C GLN A 164 -3.68 26.10 -7.20
N ASP A 165 -3.21 26.77 -8.23
CA ASP A 165 -3.41 28.22 -8.42
C ASP A 165 -4.89 28.62 -8.65
N ARG A 166 -5.75 27.67 -9.05
CA ARG A 166 -7.21 27.93 -9.27
C ARG A 166 -8.03 27.90 -7.97
N GLY A 167 -7.44 27.48 -6.85
CA GLY A 167 -8.05 27.50 -5.53
C GLY A 167 -8.61 26.17 -5.03
N ALA A 168 -9.40 26.22 -3.95
CA ALA A 168 -9.79 25.04 -3.19
C ALA A 168 -10.68 24.04 -3.96
N ASP A 169 -11.50 24.52 -4.90
CA ASP A 169 -12.42 23.66 -5.65
C ASP A 169 -11.68 22.69 -6.58
N THR A 170 -10.49 23.05 -7.03
CA THR A 170 -9.61 22.25 -7.87
C THR A 170 -8.39 21.73 -7.11
N PHE A 171 -8.49 21.64 -5.77
CA PHE A 171 -7.38 21.13 -4.97
C PHE A 171 -6.98 19.73 -5.43
N CYS A 172 -5.69 19.57 -5.72
CA CYS A 172 -5.03 18.27 -5.94
C CYS A 172 -3.61 18.31 -5.40
N ASP A 173 -3.07 17.14 -5.08
CA ASP A 173 -1.69 16.99 -4.63
C ASP A 173 -1.19 15.57 -4.94
N TYR A 174 0.10 15.36 -4.73
CA TYR A 174 0.65 14.01 -4.70
C TYR A 174 0.08 13.25 -3.51
N SER A 175 -0.45 12.09 -3.79
CA SER A 175 -0.93 11.15 -2.78
C SER A 175 0.14 10.12 -2.45
N ILE A 176 0.69 9.45 -3.48
CA ILE A 176 1.73 8.44 -3.30
C ILE A 176 2.82 8.60 -4.36
N ARG A 177 4.08 8.63 -3.91
CA ARG A 177 5.27 8.45 -4.75
C ARG A 177 5.53 6.95 -4.89
N LEU A 178 5.20 6.37 -6.04
CA LEU A 178 5.12 4.93 -6.25
C LEU A 178 6.13 4.42 -7.29
N GLY A 179 7.41 4.53 -7.00
CA GLY A 179 8.47 4.13 -7.94
C GLY A 179 8.52 5.04 -9.17
N GLY A 180 8.19 4.50 -10.33
CA GLY A 180 8.06 5.25 -11.59
C GLY A 180 6.63 5.72 -11.87
N HIS A 181 5.72 5.52 -10.91
CA HIS A 181 4.35 5.99 -10.99
C HIS A 181 4.08 7.06 -9.93
N GLU A 182 3.12 7.94 -10.21
CA GLU A 182 2.62 8.94 -9.27
C GLU A 182 1.13 8.73 -9.09
N VAL A 183 0.69 8.60 -7.83
CA VAL A 183 -0.72 8.67 -7.48
C VAL A 183 -1.03 10.10 -7.09
N LEU A 184 -1.95 10.72 -7.81
CA LEU A 184 -2.43 12.07 -7.56
C LEU A 184 -3.82 11.98 -6.94
N ALA A 185 -4.11 12.85 -5.97
CA ALA A 185 -5.38 12.89 -5.28
C ALA A 185 -5.95 14.30 -5.23
N GLY A 186 -7.27 14.42 -5.19
CA GLY A 186 -7.91 15.71 -5.12
C GLY A 186 -9.44 15.65 -5.12
N THR A 187 -10.05 16.81 -5.26
CA THR A 187 -11.51 16.97 -5.41
C THR A 187 -12.02 16.31 -6.69
N GLU A 188 -13.32 16.11 -6.82
CA GLU A 188 -13.93 15.58 -8.05
C GLU A 188 -13.65 16.49 -9.26
N ALA A 189 -13.68 17.82 -9.07
CA ALA A 189 -13.34 18.77 -10.13
C ALA A 189 -11.87 18.62 -10.54
N ALA A 190 -10.96 18.51 -9.59
CA ALA A 190 -9.54 18.27 -9.86
C ALA A 190 -9.31 16.93 -10.61
N MET A 191 -10.02 15.87 -10.27
CA MET A 191 -9.91 14.58 -10.98
C MET A 191 -10.28 14.71 -12.47
N THR A 192 -11.30 15.50 -12.79
CA THR A 192 -11.72 15.76 -14.18
C THR A 192 -10.65 16.54 -14.94
N GLU A 193 -10.12 17.59 -14.32
CA GLU A 193 -9.07 18.42 -14.91
C GLU A 193 -7.76 17.62 -15.11
N LEU A 194 -7.34 16.85 -14.13
CA LEU A 194 -6.15 16.00 -14.22
C LEU A 194 -6.28 14.97 -15.35
N LEU A 195 -7.44 14.31 -15.48
CA LEU A 195 -7.69 13.38 -16.59
C LEU A 195 -7.65 14.07 -17.96
N THR A 196 -7.98 15.34 -18.03
CA THR A 196 -7.99 16.12 -19.27
C THR A 196 -6.60 16.60 -19.67
N HIS A 197 -5.81 17.10 -18.70
CA HIS A 197 -4.58 17.84 -18.96
C HIS A 197 -3.29 17.05 -18.79
N LEU A 198 -3.32 15.95 -18.02
CA LEU A 198 -2.13 15.10 -17.89
C LEU A 198 -1.75 14.43 -19.21
N PRO A 199 -0.45 14.25 -19.48
CA PRO A 199 0.03 13.51 -20.65
C PRO A 199 -0.57 12.12 -20.74
N LYS A 200 -1.08 11.77 -21.94
CA LYS A 200 -1.55 10.40 -22.22
C LYS A 200 -0.36 9.56 -22.65
N VAL A 201 -0.07 8.52 -21.88
CA VAL A 201 1.09 7.65 -22.10
C VAL A 201 0.65 6.21 -22.02
N LYS A 202 1.17 5.38 -22.93
CA LYS A 202 1.00 3.93 -22.85
C LYS A 202 2.32 3.29 -22.45
N VAL A 203 2.29 2.44 -21.42
CA VAL A 203 3.45 1.65 -20.97
C VAL A 203 3.01 0.18 -20.89
N GLY A 204 3.56 -0.65 -21.74
CA GLY A 204 3.08 -2.01 -21.96
C GLY A 204 1.61 -1.99 -22.42
N ASP A 205 0.75 -2.76 -21.75
CA ASP A 205 -0.68 -2.83 -22.07
C ASP A 205 -1.54 -1.78 -21.32
N ARG A 206 -0.93 -0.92 -20.49
CA ARG A 206 -1.65 0.08 -19.67
C ARG A 206 -1.55 1.47 -20.25
N GLU A 207 -2.70 2.14 -20.29
CA GLU A 207 -2.81 3.55 -20.64
C GLU A 207 -2.88 4.40 -19.34
N PHE A 208 -2.14 5.50 -19.31
CA PHE A 208 -2.09 6.46 -18.22
C PHE A 208 -2.49 7.86 -18.72
N PRO A 209 -3.04 8.74 -17.86
CA PRO A 209 -3.51 8.45 -16.50
C PRO A 209 -4.85 7.70 -16.50
N PHE A 210 -5.14 7.04 -15.39
CA PHE A 210 -6.48 6.50 -15.16
C PHE A 210 -6.91 6.65 -13.70
N ARG A 211 -8.22 6.79 -13.48
CA ARG A 211 -8.80 6.93 -12.15
C ARG A 211 -8.81 5.59 -11.42
N LEU A 212 -8.46 5.61 -10.13
CA LEU A 212 -8.52 4.45 -9.27
C LEU A 212 -9.94 4.28 -8.73
N ALA A 213 -10.61 3.20 -9.14
CA ALA A 213 -12.00 2.93 -8.77
C ALA A 213 -12.14 2.70 -7.25
N GLY A 214 -13.10 3.39 -6.63
CA GLY A 214 -13.38 3.26 -5.19
C GLY A 214 -12.33 3.90 -4.28
N HIS A 215 -11.41 4.71 -4.81
CA HIS A 215 -10.43 5.44 -4.02
C HIS A 215 -10.91 6.87 -3.76
N GLY A 216 -10.81 7.30 -2.48
CA GLY A 216 -10.96 8.70 -2.06
C GLY A 216 -9.63 9.47 -2.21
N PRO A 217 -9.60 10.77 -1.85
CA PRO A 217 -8.42 11.63 -1.96
C PRO A 217 -7.43 11.39 -0.80
N PHE A 218 -6.99 10.14 -0.63
CA PHE A 218 -6.15 9.70 0.49
C PHE A 218 -4.77 10.36 0.45
N HIS A 219 -4.13 10.42 1.62
CA HIS A 219 -2.81 11.04 1.83
C HIS A 219 -2.80 12.52 1.42
N THR A 220 -3.89 13.23 1.73
CA THR A 220 -4.02 14.67 1.55
C THR A 220 -4.81 15.32 2.68
N LYS A 221 -4.72 16.63 2.80
CA LYS A 221 -5.50 17.42 3.79
C LYS A 221 -7.03 17.27 3.65
N LEU A 222 -7.53 16.73 2.53
CA LEU A 222 -8.96 16.43 2.37
C LEU A 222 -9.44 15.32 3.31
N CYS A 223 -8.51 14.55 3.90
CA CYS A 223 -8.79 13.51 4.88
C CYS A 223 -8.69 13.97 6.35
N THR A 224 -8.69 15.29 6.64
CA THR A 224 -8.55 15.83 8.01
C THR A 224 -9.59 15.23 8.96
N ALA A 225 -10.87 15.21 8.58
CA ALA A 225 -11.92 14.61 9.41
C ALA A 225 -11.73 13.10 9.66
N VAL A 226 -11.15 12.38 8.69
CA VAL A 226 -10.77 10.95 8.86
C VAL A 226 -9.68 10.81 9.91
N SER A 227 -8.65 11.64 9.83
CA SER A 227 -7.53 11.65 10.79
C SER A 227 -8.00 11.92 12.21
N GLU A 228 -8.85 12.92 12.41
CA GLU A 228 -9.42 13.28 13.71
C GLU A 228 -10.26 12.13 14.30
N GLN A 229 -11.15 11.55 13.50
CA GLN A 229 -11.97 10.41 13.93
C GLN A 229 -11.11 9.16 14.20
N ALA A 230 -10.14 8.86 13.34
CA ALA A 230 -9.23 7.74 13.54
C ALA A 230 -8.43 7.86 14.83
N THR A 231 -7.93 9.06 15.15
CA THR A 231 -7.20 9.35 16.40
C THR A 231 -8.06 9.07 17.63
N GLN A 232 -9.35 9.38 17.57
CA GLN A 232 -10.28 9.10 18.69
C GLN A 232 -10.65 7.63 18.77
N MET A 233 -11.03 7.00 17.65
CA MET A 233 -11.54 5.62 17.60
C MET A 233 -10.46 4.56 17.84
N LEU A 234 -9.20 4.89 17.58
CA LEU A 234 -8.05 4.00 17.70
C LEU A 234 -7.11 4.36 18.86
N ALA A 235 -7.52 5.29 19.72
CA ALA A 235 -6.71 5.75 20.87
C ALA A 235 -6.28 4.62 21.81
N ASP A 236 -7.08 3.57 21.93
CA ASP A 236 -6.83 2.38 22.76
C ASP A 236 -6.15 1.22 22.02
N LEU A 237 -5.69 1.45 20.78
CA LEU A 237 -5.01 0.40 20.00
C LEU A 237 -3.71 -0.02 20.73
N PRO A 238 -3.51 -1.33 21.02
CA PRO A 238 -2.39 -1.79 21.85
C PRO A 238 -1.08 -1.84 21.03
N MET A 239 -0.65 -0.65 20.57
CA MET A 239 0.60 -0.48 19.83
C MET A 239 1.79 -0.79 20.72
N ARG A 240 2.81 -1.41 20.15
CA ARG A 240 4.09 -1.73 20.81
C ARG A 240 5.26 -1.49 19.87
N ALA A 241 6.48 -1.54 20.38
CA ALA A 241 7.66 -1.53 19.54
C ALA A 241 7.65 -2.74 18.59
N PRO A 242 8.03 -2.59 17.32
CA PRO A 242 8.07 -3.70 16.36
C PRO A 242 9.11 -4.75 16.77
N ALA A 243 8.92 -6.00 16.40
CA ALA A 243 9.90 -7.08 16.63
C ALA A 243 11.01 -7.12 15.57
N CYS A 244 10.79 -6.54 14.39
CA CYS A 244 11.81 -6.25 13.37
C CYS A 244 11.66 -4.80 12.92
N HIS A 245 12.61 -4.28 12.14
CA HIS A 245 12.56 -2.89 11.69
C HIS A 245 11.29 -2.63 10.86
N LEU A 246 10.72 -1.44 11.02
CA LEU A 246 9.54 -0.98 10.31
C LEU A 246 9.88 0.34 9.61
N ILE A 247 9.57 0.45 8.31
CA ILE A 247 9.86 1.64 7.49
C ILE A 247 8.54 2.33 7.19
N ASP A 248 8.41 3.60 7.58
CA ASP A 248 7.21 4.41 7.36
C ASP A 248 7.15 5.06 5.98
N GLY A 249 6.04 5.75 5.67
CA GLY A 249 5.80 6.40 4.38
C GLY A 249 6.67 7.62 4.08
N PHE A 250 7.57 7.99 4.97
CA PHE A 250 8.63 8.97 4.74
C PHE A 250 10.01 8.32 4.55
N GLY A 251 10.09 6.99 4.70
CA GLY A 251 11.34 6.25 4.69
C GLY A 251 12.08 6.26 6.03
N ASN A 252 11.46 6.71 7.13
CA ASN A 252 12.07 6.62 8.45
C ASN A 252 12.03 5.19 8.99
N VAL A 253 13.08 4.80 9.70
CA VAL A 253 13.22 3.47 10.30
C VAL A 253 12.83 3.51 11.77
N HIS A 254 11.83 2.72 12.13
CA HIS A 254 11.43 2.46 13.51
C HIS A 254 12.07 1.13 13.96
N SER A 255 13.06 1.21 14.82
CA SER A 255 13.80 0.02 15.25
C SER A 255 13.13 -0.66 16.45
N PRO A 256 13.34 -1.99 16.65
CA PRO A 256 12.82 -2.71 17.82
C PRO A 256 13.24 -2.13 19.17
N TRP A 257 14.35 -1.41 19.20
CA TRP A 257 14.97 -0.91 20.45
C TRP A 257 14.64 0.55 20.77
N SER A 258 14.18 1.34 19.78
CA SER A 258 14.00 2.79 19.94
C SER A 258 12.64 3.30 19.46
N ALA A 259 11.82 2.45 18.86
CA ALA A 259 10.49 2.88 18.42
C ALA A 259 9.58 3.19 19.61
N ASP A 260 8.99 4.38 19.59
CA ASP A 260 7.96 4.76 20.55
C ASP A 260 6.58 4.32 20.02
N PRO A 261 5.86 3.44 20.74
CA PRO A 261 4.52 3.01 20.33
C PRO A 261 3.51 4.16 20.18
N GLN A 262 3.62 5.20 20.98
CA GLN A 262 2.70 6.35 20.90
C GLN A 262 2.98 7.17 19.63
N GLU A 263 4.23 7.35 19.25
CA GLU A 263 4.60 8.00 18.00
C GLU A 263 4.19 7.17 16.78
N LEU A 264 4.30 5.84 16.82
CA LEU A 264 3.78 4.96 15.78
C LEU A 264 2.26 5.10 15.62
N LEU A 265 1.52 5.13 16.72
CA LEU A 265 0.07 5.33 16.70
C LEU A 265 -0.29 6.71 16.14
N ARG A 266 0.39 7.76 16.62
CA ARG A 266 0.20 9.13 16.15
C ARG A 266 0.48 9.24 14.64
N TYR A 267 1.62 8.75 14.18
CA TYR A 267 1.95 8.72 12.75
C TYR A 267 0.84 8.01 11.94
N THR A 268 0.39 6.84 12.41
CA THR A 268 -0.61 6.01 11.72
C THR A 268 -1.95 6.71 11.54
N THR A 269 -2.37 7.50 12.52
CA THR A 269 -3.69 8.19 12.51
C THR A 269 -3.64 9.62 11.97
N THR A 270 -2.44 10.21 11.83
CA THR A 270 -2.28 11.60 11.38
C THR A 270 -1.47 11.70 10.08
N GLN A 271 -0.16 11.71 10.14
CA GLN A 271 0.70 12.00 8.99
C GLN A 271 0.50 11.00 7.84
N GLN A 272 0.38 9.71 8.14
CA GLN A 272 0.08 8.68 7.14
C GLN A 272 -1.24 8.95 6.41
N VAL A 273 -2.21 9.60 7.05
CA VAL A 273 -3.52 9.90 6.48
C VAL A 273 -3.51 11.20 5.67
N LEU A 274 -2.75 12.20 6.10
CA LEU A 274 -2.82 13.58 5.66
C LEU A 274 -1.72 14.00 4.68
N GLU A 275 -0.58 13.32 4.70
CA GLU A 275 0.61 13.72 3.95
C GLU A 275 0.97 12.70 2.87
N THR A 276 1.62 13.17 1.82
CA THR A 276 2.07 12.32 0.71
C THR A 276 2.85 11.12 1.21
N PHE A 277 2.44 9.92 0.83
CA PHE A 277 3.12 8.67 1.15
C PHE A 277 4.26 8.42 0.14
N ASP A 278 5.51 8.49 0.56
CA ASP A 278 6.66 8.21 -0.32
C ASP A 278 7.10 6.75 -0.25
N PHE A 279 6.40 5.88 -0.99
CA PHE A 279 6.81 4.47 -1.10
C PHE A 279 8.19 4.31 -1.75
N SER A 280 8.58 5.25 -2.62
CA SER A 280 9.92 5.23 -3.23
C SER A 280 11.02 5.47 -2.19
N ALA A 281 10.77 6.33 -1.19
CA ALA A 281 11.68 6.49 -0.05
C ALA A 281 11.76 5.21 0.78
N CYS A 282 10.62 4.53 1.04
CA CYS A 282 10.63 3.24 1.74
C CYS A 282 11.55 2.22 1.04
N VAL A 283 11.45 2.11 -0.29
CA VAL A 283 12.28 1.16 -1.06
C VAL A 283 13.77 1.57 -1.02
N ARG A 284 14.08 2.87 -1.15
CA ARG A 284 15.47 3.36 -1.03
C ARG A 284 16.07 3.06 0.34
N THR A 285 15.33 3.33 1.41
CA THR A 285 15.74 2.99 2.78
C THR A 285 15.95 1.49 2.93
N ALA A 286 15.02 0.67 2.43
CA ALA A 286 15.13 -0.79 2.45
C ALA A 286 16.43 -1.28 1.81
N MET A 287 16.78 -0.76 0.65
CA MET A 287 18.02 -1.11 -0.06
C MET A 287 19.27 -0.64 0.71
N ARG A 288 19.32 0.63 1.09
CA ARG A 288 20.53 1.27 1.61
C ARG A 288 20.86 0.90 3.04
N GLU A 289 19.84 0.83 3.91
CA GLU A 289 20.05 0.56 5.34
C GLU A 289 20.13 -0.95 5.65
N PHE A 290 19.43 -1.80 4.89
CA PHE A 290 19.34 -3.23 5.19
C PHE A 290 20.08 -4.12 4.22
N GLN A 291 20.38 -3.67 3.02
CA GLN A 291 21.09 -4.41 1.97
C GLN A 291 20.62 -5.88 1.82
N PRO A 292 19.29 -6.12 1.75
CA PRO A 292 18.73 -7.47 1.82
C PRO A 292 19.11 -8.30 0.59
N ASP A 293 19.12 -9.63 0.74
CA ASP A 293 19.33 -10.53 -0.39
C ASP A 293 18.16 -10.42 -1.40
N VAL A 294 16.93 -10.19 -0.90
CA VAL A 294 15.74 -10.01 -1.73
C VAL A 294 14.85 -8.85 -1.25
N LEU A 295 14.20 -8.18 -2.20
CA LEU A 295 13.11 -7.23 -2.00
C LEU A 295 11.81 -7.98 -2.23
N LEU A 296 11.10 -8.31 -1.17
CA LEU A 296 9.99 -9.25 -1.19
C LEU A 296 8.64 -8.51 -1.22
N CYS A 297 7.96 -8.55 -2.34
CA CYS A 297 6.62 -7.99 -2.50
C CYS A 297 5.59 -9.04 -2.08
N ALA A 298 4.95 -8.84 -0.93
CA ALA A 298 3.90 -9.74 -0.48
C ALA A 298 2.64 -9.62 -1.34
N GLY A 299 1.88 -10.72 -1.42
CA GLY A 299 0.53 -10.74 -1.97
C GLY A 299 -0.54 -10.20 -1.00
N PRO A 300 -1.80 -10.23 -1.41
CA PRO A 300 -2.27 -10.76 -2.69
C PRO A 300 -1.80 -9.94 -3.87
N GLY A 301 -1.57 -10.63 -5.01
CA GLY A 301 -1.18 -10.01 -6.26
C GLY A 301 0.26 -9.44 -6.30
N GLY A 302 0.67 -9.01 -7.49
CA GLY A 302 2.03 -8.51 -7.76
C GLY A 302 2.12 -6.99 -7.93
N SER A 303 1.23 -6.20 -7.34
CA SER A 303 1.10 -4.75 -7.61
C SER A 303 2.35 -3.93 -7.28
N LEU A 304 3.17 -4.38 -6.33
CA LEU A 304 4.38 -3.66 -5.92
C LEU A 304 5.64 -4.04 -6.71
N ARG A 305 5.59 -5.12 -7.53
CA ARG A 305 6.78 -5.58 -8.28
C ARG A 305 7.37 -4.49 -9.18
N ALA A 306 6.53 -3.83 -9.97
CA ALA A 306 6.98 -2.76 -10.86
C ALA A 306 7.45 -1.53 -10.08
N PRO A 307 6.70 -0.97 -9.11
CA PRO A 307 7.17 0.14 -8.27
C PRO A 307 8.53 -0.10 -7.59
N VAL A 308 8.74 -1.29 -7.00
CA VAL A 308 10.02 -1.66 -6.40
C VAL A 308 11.11 -1.75 -7.46
N GLY A 309 10.82 -2.40 -8.61
CA GLY A 309 11.74 -2.50 -9.74
C GLY A 309 12.17 -1.14 -10.29
N HIS A 310 11.24 -0.18 -10.42
CA HIS A 310 11.56 1.20 -10.82
C HIS A 310 12.56 1.86 -9.87
N CYS A 311 12.39 1.65 -8.55
CA CYS A 311 13.36 2.18 -7.58
C CYS A 311 14.73 1.52 -7.71
N VAL A 312 14.78 0.19 -7.90
CA VAL A 312 16.05 -0.54 -8.09
C VAL A 312 16.82 0.00 -9.30
N LEU A 313 16.13 0.17 -10.44
CA LEU A 313 16.77 0.67 -11.68
C LEU A 313 17.20 2.13 -11.55
N ARG A 314 16.35 2.98 -10.96
CA ARG A 314 16.68 4.39 -10.71
C ARG A 314 17.93 4.58 -9.86
N GLU A 315 18.11 3.74 -8.84
CA GLU A 315 19.27 3.77 -7.95
C GLU A 315 20.50 3.04 -8.52
N GLY A 316 20.37 2.34 -9.66
CA GLY A 316 21.42 1.46 -10.19
C GLY A 316 21.87 0.40 -9.17
N TRP A 317 20.94 -0.04 -8.32
CA TRP A 317 21.25 -0.91 -7.18
C TRP A 317 21.88 -2.22 -7.63
N ARG A 318 23.03 -2.57 -7.04
CA ARG A 318 23.83 -3.76 -7.41
C ARG A 318 24.21 -3.81 -8.89
N GLY A 319 24.36 -2.64 -9.54
CA GLY A 319 24.69 -2.54 -10.96
C GLY A 319 23.54 -2.87 -11.91
N LEU A 320 22.30 -2.93 -11.40
CA LEU A 320 21.12 -3.17 -12.22
C LEU A 320 20.61 -1.85 -12.83
N HIS A 321 20.67 -1.74 -14.16
CA HIS A 321 20.31 -0.55 -14.92
C HIS A 321 19.24 -0.80 -15.99
N ASP A 322 18.88 -2.04 -16.23
CA ASP A 322 17.87 -2.40 -17.22
C ASP A 322 16.87 -3.44 -16.67
N LYS A 323 15.69 -3.43 -17.25
CA LYS A 323 14.54 -4.25 -16.86
C LYS A 323 14.81 -5.76 -17.04
N GLN A 324 15.55 -6.16 -18.07
CA GLN A 324 15.84 -7.57 -18.33
C GLN A 324 16.80 -8.13 -17.29
N ALA A 325 17.88 -7.39 -16.99
CA ALA A 325 18.82 -7.76 -15.93
C ALA A 325 18.13 -7.84 -14.56
N LEU A 326 17.22 -6.90 -14.26
CA LEU A 326 16.44 -6.92 -13.03
C LEU A 326 15.60 -8.20 -12.90
N PHE A 327 14.87 -8.59 -13.96
CA PHE A 327 14.06 -9.81 -13.94
C PHE A 327 14.88 -11.09 -13.82
N GLY A 328 16.08 -11.10 -14.40
CA GLY A 328 17.03 -12.21 -14.29
C GLY A 328 17.76 -12.30 -12.95
N SER A 329 17.79 -11.22 -12.18
CA SER A 329 18.58 -11.15 -10.92
C SER A 329 17.97 -11.91 -9.75
N GLY A 330 16.65 -12.14 -9.74
CA GLY A 330 15.93 -12.68 -8.59
C GLY A 330 15.88 -11.73 -7.37
N LEU A 331 16.28 -10.47 -7.52
CA LEU A 331 16.31 -9.50 -6.41
C LEU A 331 14.90 -9.08 -5.96
N VAL A 332 13.98 -8.85 -6.92
CA VAL A 332 12.59 -8.49 -6.62
C VAL A 332 11.71 -9.72 -6.78
N VAL A 333 11.21 -10.21 -5.67
CA VAL A 333 10.44 -11.45 -5.57
C VAL A 333 8.97 -11.14 -5.28
N THR A 334 8.08 -11.79 -6.01
CA THR A 334 6.64 -11.90 -5.71
C THR A 334 6.32 -13.36 -5.59
N ASP A 335 5.78 -13.77 -4.46
CA ASP A 335 5.34 -15.16 -4.23
C ASP A 335 3.83 -15.30 -4.37
#